data_b75f7b59be3c4610483597f8af662eb2
#
_entry.id   b75f7b59be3c4610483597f8af662eb2
#
_cell.length_a   1.000
_cell.length_b   1.000
_cell.length_c   1.000
_cell.angle_alpha   90.00
_cell.angle_beta   90.00
_cell.angle_gamma   90.00
#
_symmetry.space_group_name_H-M   'P 1'
#
loop_
_entity.id
_entity.type
_entity.pdbx_description
1 polymer ?
#
loop_
_entity_poly.entity_id
_entity_poly.type
_entity_poly.pdbx_seq_one_letter_code
_entity_poly.pdbx_strand_id
1 'polypeptide(L)'
;MLLSESDAIYAADRFINYYSRFNRIDDYLRYVKKDRIADRPGYLFSAEEDMFDSFDMHPNQMDFEIHVVDTSAKMTHRYNQWMYSEVLNLTASNAVEEAIPGRTHKWIVTETNTKKIVGVVRFGSPTINSKPRNDFFKRIVPLKEINPHFVMGFNIVPTQPFGFNYLGGKLLALLASSYELKTQFDHKYGTDLKYFETTSLYGTTKGMSMYDGLKPFLRHIGDTQSDFLPLFHDDEFREFFWWFNERNNNERLISADKSSKKLKIMNKMISIIKNSLQDKDKLEAVSYTHLRAHETSLHLVCRLLLE
;
A
#
# COMPACT_ATOMS: atom_id res chain seq x y z
N MET A 1 -6.30 11.85 -28.73
CA MET A 1 -6.61 13.23 -28.36
C MET A 1 -5.35 14.00 -28.02
N LEU A 2 -5.28 15.26 -28.38
CA LEU A 2 -4.17 16.17 -28.09
C LEU A 2 -4.74 17.42 -27.41
N LEU A 3 -4.01 17.97 -26.46
CA LEU A 3 -4.24 19.29 -25.89
C LEU A 3 -3.69 20.36 -26.86
N SER A 4 -4.13 21.60 -26.69
CA SER A 4 -3.40 22.72 -27.31
C SER A 4 -1.98 22.78 -26.73
N GLU A 5 -1.02 23.35 -27.47
CA GLU A 5 0.36 23.49 -26.98
C GLU A 5 0.41 24.27 -25.66
N SER A 6 -0.35 25.35 -25.53
CA SER A 6 -0.42 26.14 -24.29
C SER A 6 -0.99 25.37 -23.11
N ASP A 7 -2.03 24.56 -23.35
CA ASP A 7 -2.60 23.70 -22.28
C ASP A 7 -1.66 22.56 -21.91
N ALA A 8 -0.94 21.99 -22.88
CA ALA A 8 0.06 20.97 -22.63
C ALA A 8 1.24 21.49 -21.80
N ILE A 9 1.70 22.71 -22.10
CA ILE A 9 2.72 23.40 -21.29
C ILE A 9 2.23 23.65 -19.88
N TYR A 10 1.03 24.19 -19.69
CA TYR A 10 0.45 24.41 -18.37
C TYR A 10 0.34 23.09 -17.56
N ALA A 11 -0.17 22.04 -18.19
CA ALA A 11 -0.31 20.74 -17.57
C ALA A 11 1.05 20.14 -17.18
N ALA A 12 2.05 20.26 -18.06
CA ALA A 12 3.43 19.84 -17.78
C ALA A 12 4.02 20.58 -16.58
N ASP A 13 3.86 21.91 -16.53
CA ASP A 13 4.34 22.73 -15.42
C ASP A 13 3.66 22.35 -14.09
N ARG A 14 2.36 22.02 -14.09
CA ARG A 14 1.66 21.52 -12.91
C ARG A 14 2.28 20.19 -12.41
N PHE A 15 2.58 19.26 -13.29
CA PHE A 15 3.25 18.02 -12.96
C PHE A 15 4.66 18.26 -12.41
N ILE A 16 5.48 19.02 -13.11
CA ILE A 16 6.85 19.34 -12.70
C ILE A 16 6.86 20.02 -11.34
N ASN A 17 6.03 21.03 -11.14
CA ASN A 17 5.92 21.77 -9.88
C ASN A 17 5.46 20.91 -8.72
N TYR A 18 4.53 19.96 -8.95
CA TYR A 18 4.08 19.06 -7.91
C TYR A 18 5.22 18.14 -7.44
N TYR A 19 5.88 17.47 -8.40
CA TYR A 19 6.91 16.50 -8.06
C TYR A 19 8.23 17.14 -7.61
N SER A 20 8.54 18.37 -8.03
CA SER A 20 9.72 19.09 -7.56
C SER A 20 9.71 19.42 -6.06
N ARG A 21 8.54 19.35 -5.41
CA ARG A 21 8.41 19.50 -3.94
C ARG A 21 9.03 18.33 -3.17
N PHE A 22 9.22 17.18 -3.83
CA PHE A 22 9.63 15.94 -3.19
C PHE A 22 10.96 15.46 -3.74
N ASN A 23 12.02 15.60 -2.95
CA ASN A 23 13.35 15.11 -3.35
C ASN A 23 13.46 13.59 -3.19
N ARG A 24 12.69 13.01 -2.24
CA ARG A 24 12.65 11.59 -1.94
C ARG A 24 11.22 11.15 -1.67
N ILE A 25 10.98 9.86 -1.82
CA ILE A 25 9.67 9.27 -1.51
C ILE A 25 9.20 9.57 -0.08
N ASP A 26 10.13 9.62 0.89
CA ASP A 26 9.81 9.92 2.28
C ASP A 26 9.19 11.32 2.44
N ASP A 27 9.60 12.29 1.64
CA ASP A 27 9.05 13.66 1.68
C ASP A 27 7.58 13.66 1.21
N TYR A 28 7.29 12.90 0.15
CA TYR A 28 5.92 12.70 -0.32
C TYR A 28 5.04 11.98 0.71
N LEU A 29 5.54 10.91 1.30
CA LEU A 29 4.81 10.14 2.30
C LEU A 29 4.50 10.97 3.55
N ARG A 30 5.44 11.82 3.99
CA ARG A 30 5.21 12.77 5.09
C ARG A 30 4.16 13.81 4.73
N TYR A 31 4.22 14.36 3.53
CA TYR A 31 3.23 15.32 3.02
C TYR A 31 1.82 14.74 3.07
N VAL A 32 1.62 13.57 2.46
CA VAL A 32 0.32 12.89 2.43
C VAL A 32 -0.16 12.52 3.84
N LYS A 33 0.75 12.15 4.75
CA LYS A 33 0.41 11.81 6.14
C LYS A 33 -0.01 13.03 6.94
N LYS A 34 0.68 14.17 6.77
CA LYS A 34 0.37 15.41 7.48
C LYS A 34 -1.08 15.83 7.26
N ASP A 35 -1.53 15.81 6.02
CA ASP A 35 -2.90 16.19 5.67
C ASP A 35 -3.93 15.24 6.29
N ARG A 36 -3.64 13.92 6.28
CA ARG A 36 -4.53 12.93 6.89
C ARG A 36 -4.70 13.11 8.41
N ILE A 37 -3.70 13.65 9.08
CA ILE A 37 -3.75 13.91 10.53
C ILE A 37 -4.43 15.24 10.81
N ALA A 38 -4.22 16.25 9.97
CA ALA A 38 -4.71 17.61 10.18
C ALA A 38 -6.22 17.77 9.97
N ASP A 39 -6.81 16.99 9.06
CA ASP A 39 -8.22 17.15 8.63
C ASP A 39 -9.23 16.36 9.47
N ARG A 40 -8.88 15.94 10.69
CA ARG A 40 -9.79 15.13 11.51
C ARG A 40 -10.64 16.01 12.42
N PRO A 41 -11.93 16.17 12.14
CA PRO A 41 -12.86 16.69 13.13
C PRO A 41 -12.91 15.70 14.31
N GLY A 42 -12.86 16.23 15.56
CA GLY A 42 -12.78 15.46 16.79
C GLY A 42 -13.78 14.31 16.84
N TYR A 43 -13.29 13.12 16.73
CA TYR A 43 -14.08 11.90 16.95
C TYR A 43 -14.23 11.66 18.46
N LEU A 44 -15.36 11.05 18.84
CA LEU A 44 -15.68 10.69 20.22
C LEU A 44 -14.71 9.67 20.84
N PHE A 45 -13.88 9.02 20.00
CA PHE A 45 -12.85 8.06 20.42
C PHE A 45 -11.57 8.32 19.65
N SER A 46 -10.47 8.46 20.37
CA SER A 46 -9.12 8.46 19.76
C SER A 46 -8.60 7.04 19.73
N ALA A 47 -8.26 6.53 18.54
CA ALA A 47 -7.60 5.24 18.41
C ALA A 47 -6.22 5.23 19.12
N GLU A 48 -5.66 6.39 19.43
CA GLU A 48 -4.41 6.54 20.17
C GLU A 48 -4.51 5.96 21.58
N GLU A 49 -5.67 6.10 22.25
CA GLU A 49 -5.91 5.55 23.58
C GLU A 49 -5.92 4.01 23.60
N ASP A 50 -6.22 3.39 22.44
CA ASP A 50 -6.26 1.96 22.28
C ASP A 50 -4.92 1.37 21.83
N MET A 51 -3.92 2.19 21.48
CA MET A 51 -2.60 1.73 21.06
C MET A 51 -1.75 1.34 22.26
N PHE A 52 -0.86 0.36 22.05
CA PHE A 52 0.07 -0.11 23.06
C PHE A 52 1.08 0.98 23.44
N ASP A 53 1.15 1.30 24.72
CA ASP A 53 1.92 2.41 25.28
C ASP A 53 2.80 2.02 26.49
N SER A 54 2.76 0.75 26.93
CA SER A 54 3.56 0.25 28.04
C SER A 54 4.91 -0.30 27.56
N PHE A 55 6.00 0.16 28.17
CA PHE A 55 7.37 -0.28 27.86
C PHE A 55 8.06 -0.99 29.03
N ASP A 56 7.35 -1.19 30.13
CA ASP A 56 7.85 -1.90 31.31
C ASP A 56 7.70 -3.42 31.22
N MET A 57 6.92 -3.87 30.23
CA MET A 57 6.65 -5.29 30.01
C MET A 57 7.80 -5.94 29.25
N HIS A 58 8.33 -7.05 29.77
CA HIS A 58 9.34 -7.83 29.05
C HIS A 58 8.69 -8.65 27.92
N PRO A 59 9.33 -8.77 26.74
CA PRO A 59 8.76 -9.47 25.57
C PRO A 59 8.28 -10.90 25.85
N ASN A 60 8.92 -11.64 26.77
CA ASN A 60 8.52 -13.01 27.15
C ASN A 60 7.23 -13.06 28.00
N GLN A 61 6.71 -11.92 28.42
CA GLN A 61 5.44 -11.79 29.16
C GLN A 61 4.30 -11.36 28.24
N MET A 62 4.60 -11.10 26.98
CA MET A 62 3.61 -10.66 26.00
C MET A 62 2.99 -11.84 25.28
N ASP A 63 1.67 -11.87 25.28
CA ASP A 63 0.88 -12.73 24.43
C ASP A 63 0.04 -11.88 23.48
N PHE A 64 -0.26 -12.42 22.29
CA PHE A 64 -0.91 -11.66 21.24
C PHE A 64 -2.20 -12.34 20.79
N GLU A 65 -3.23 -11.54 20.61
CA GLU A 65 -4.53 -11.97 20.12
C GLU A 65 -4.83 -11.33 18.76
N ILE A 66 -5.32 -12.14 17.81
CA ILE A 66 -5.68 -11.70 16.47
C ILE A 66 -7.20 -11.54 16.39
N HIS A 67 -7.64 -10.33 16.07
CA HIS A 67 -9.05 -10.01 15.85
C HIS A 67 -9.29 -9.80 14.35
N VAL A 68 -10.14 -10.66 13.79
CA VAL A 68 -10.58 -10.49 12.40
C VAL A 68 -11.54 -9.31 12.32
N VAL A 69 -11.22 -8.38 11.42
CA VAL A 69 -12.07 -7.21 11.18
C VAL A 69 -13.29 -7.63 10.37
N ASP A 70 -14.47 -7.51 10.98
CA ASP A 70 -15.73 -7.66 10.29
C ASP A 70 -16.13 -6.35 9.61
N THR A 71 -16.13 -6.37 8.28
CA THR A 71 -16.52 -5.22 7.46
C THR A 71 -18.03 -4.96 7.46
N SER A 72 -18.83 -5.94 7.91
CA SER A 72 -20.29 -5.84 8.04
C SER A 72 -20.74 -5.40 9.44
N ALA A 73 -19.84 -5.46 10.44
CA ALA A 73 -20.16 -5.15 11.83
C ALA A 73 -20.53 -3.68 11.99
N LYS A 74 -21.57 -3.43 12.79
CA LYS A 74 -21.93 -2.08 13.22
C LYS A 74 -20.77 -1.47 14.02
N MET A 75 -20.67 -0.15 14.05
CA MET A 75 -19.63 0.61 14.79
C MET A 75 -19.54 0.27 16.30
N THR A 76 -20.47 -0.49 16.82
CA THR A 76 -20.48 -0.96 18.21
C THR A 76 -19.45 -2.06 18.53
N HIS A 77 -18.92 -2.72 17.51
CA HIS A 77 -17.86 -3.74 17.72
C HIS A 77 -16.50 -3.06 17.80
N ARG A 78 -15.73 -3.30 18.88
CA ARG A 78 -14.44 -2.63 19.14
C ARG A 78 -13.44 -2.80 17.99
N TYR A 79 -13.32 -3.99 17.42
CA TYR A 79 -12.36 -4.31 16.36
C TYR A 79 -13.02 -4.30 14.98
N ASN A 80 -13.63 -3.18 14.63
CA ASN A 80 -14.35 -2.97 13.38
C ASN A 80 -13.48 -2.30 12.31
N GLN A 81 -14.07 -2.12 11.13
CA GLN A 81 -13.41 -1.47 9.99
C GLN A 81 -12.95 -0.03 10.29
N TRP A 82 -13.71 0.72 11.08
CA TRP A 82 -13.35 2.09 11.47
C TRP A 82 -12.06 2.09 12.32
N MET A 83 -12.01 1.26 13.38
CA MET A 83 -10.82 1.14 14.23
C MET A 83 -9.58 0.73 13.42
N TYR A 84 -9.74 -0.24 12.51
CA TYR A 84 -8.66 -0.63 11.60
C TYR A 84 -8.14 0.54 10.78
N SER A 85 -9.03 1.32 10.16
CA SER A 85 -8.67 2.45 9.33
C SER A 85 -8.01 3.57 10.13
N GLU A 86 -8.51 3.85 11.34
CA GLU A 86 -7.95 4.86 12.22
C GLU A 86 -6.53 4.51 12.66
N VAL A 87 -6.32 3.28 13.16
CA VAL A 87 -4.97 2.81 13.54
C VAL A 87 -4.02 2.87 12.35
N LEU A 88 -4.47 2.41 11.17
CA LEU A 88 -3.65 2.46 9.95
C LEU A 88 -3.27 3.90 9.60
N ASN A 89 -4.22 4.81 9.61
CA ASN A 89 -3.99 6.22 9.28
C ASN A 89 -3.04 6.92 10.26
N LEU A 90 -3.12 6.60 11.55
CA LEU A 90 -2.24 7.18 12.57
C LEU A 90 -0.81 6.63 12.47
N THR A 91 -0.65 5.35 12.15
CA THR A 91 0.64 4.66 12.27
C THR A 91 1.38 4.48 10.96
N ALA A 92 0.66 4.22 9.85
CA ALA A 92 1.29 3.94 8.58
C ALA A 92 1.91 5.18 7.94
N SER A 93 3.16 5.06 7.52
CA SER A 93 3.84 6.13 6.77
C SER A 93 3.40 6.18 5.30
N ASN A 94 3.04 5.03 4.73
CA ASN A 94 2.83 4.86 3.28
C ASN A 94 1.54 4.13 2.91
N ALA A 95 0.79 3.61 3.88
CA ALA A 95 -0.41 2.86 3.59
C ALA A 95 -1.61 3.79 3.35
N VAL A 96 -2.22 3.63 2.22
CA VAL A 96 -3.54 4.17 1.91
C VAL A 96 -4.51 3.01 1.88
N GLU A 97 -5.66 3.16 2.52
CA GLU A 97 -6.73 2.18 2.42
C GLU A 97 -7.45 2.35 1.07
N GLU A 98 -6.82 1.97 -0.01
CA GLU A 98 -7.49 1.90 -1.30
C GLU A 98 -8.31 0.62 -1.43
N ALA A 99 -9.45 0.72 -2.11
CA ALA A 99 -10.21 -0.45 -2.50
C ALA A 99 -9.40 -1.28 -3.51
N ILE A 100 -8.83 -2.38 -3.05
CA ILE A 100 -8.14 -3.35 -3.90
C ILE A 100 -9.19 -4.36 -4.37
N PRO A 101 -9.34 -4.58 -5.68
CA PRO A 101 -10.26 -5.59 -6.20
C PRO A 101 -9.88 -6.99 -5.74
N GLY A 102 -10.87 -7.80 -5.48
CA GLY A 102 -10.69 -9.20 -5.10
C GLY A 102 -10.90 -9.46 -3.62
N ARG A 103 -10.21 -10.47 -3.11
CA ARG A 103 -10.33 -10.90 -1.71
C ARG A 103 -9.72 -9.87 -0.78
N THR A 104 -10.32 -9.69 0.40
CA THR A 104 -9.77 -8.85 1.46
C THR A 104 -10.01 -9.48 2.82
N HIS A 105 -8.96 -9.53 3.63
CA HIS A 105 -8.99 -10.01 5.00
C HIS A 105 -8.14 -9.09 5.85
N LYS A 106 -8.61 -8.70 7.02
CA LYS A 106 -7.94 -7.70 7.85
C LYS A 106 -7.88 -8.17 9.28
N TRP A 107 -6.77 -7.86 9.93
CA TRP A 107 -6.55 -8.12 11.34
C TRP A 107 -6.26 -6.84 12.10
N ILE A 108 -6.75 -6.78 13.33
CA ILE A 108 -6.23 -5.95 14.41
C ILE A 108 -5.56 -6.92 15.38
N VAL A 109 -4.32 -6.67 15.74
CA VAL A 109 -3.55 -7.49 16.69
C VAL A 109 -3.40 -6.71 17.99
N THR A 110 -3.73 -7.35 19.11
CA THR A 110 -3.62 -6.76 20.45
C THR A 110 -2.65 -7.55 21.31
N GLU A 111 -2.06 -6.88 22.30
CA GLU A 111 -1.37 -7.54 23.40
C GLU A 111 -2.42 -7.96 24.44
N THR A 112 -2.34 -9.23 24.88
CA THR A 112 -3.42 -9.90 25.61
C THR A 112 -3.67 -9.33 27.00
N ASN A 113 -2.63 -8.94 27.72
CA ASN A 113 -2.76 -8.45 29.11
C ASN A 113 -3.30 -7.01 29.14
N THR A 114 -2.81 -6.15 28.28
CA THR A 114 -3.20 -4.74 28.22
C THR A 114 -4.44 -4.50 27.37
N LYS A 115 -4.80 -5.44 26.48
CA LYS A 115 -5.82 -5.30 25.46
C LYS A 115 -5.57 -4.12 24.51
N LYS A 116 -4.33 -3.64 24.44
CA LYS A 116 -3.90 -2.54 23.58
C LYS A 116 -3.48 -3.05 22.21
N ILE A 117 -3.72 -2.24 21.19
CA ILE A 117 -3.42 -2.58 19.80
C ILE A 117 -1.92 -2.45 19.54
N VAL A 118 -1.32 -3.51 19.03
CA VAL A 118 0.10 -3.56 18.66
C VAL A 118 0.32 -3.44 17.15
N GLY A 119 -0.73 -3.61 16.37
CA GLY A 119 -0.66 -3.40 14.93
C GLY A 119 -1.86 -3.87 14.15
N VAL A 120 -1.82 -3.59 12.85
CA VAL A 120 -2.84 -3.96 11.87
C VAL A 120 -2.23 -4.63 10.65
N VAL A 121 -2.96 -5.59 10.10
CA VAL A 121 -2.54 -6.34 8.91
C VAL A 121 -3.68 -6.43 7.91
N ARG A 122 -3.36 -6.31 6.62
CA ARG A 122 -4.30 -6.51 5.52
C ARG A 122 -3.78 -7.51 4.52
N PHE A 123 -4.63 -8.45 4.17
CA PHE A 123 -4.38 -9.47 3.15
C PHE A 123 -5.35 -9.33 1.99
N GLY A 124 -4.93 -9.84 0.84
CA GLY A 124 -5.80 -9.87 -0.33
C GLY A 124 -5.26 -10.73 -1.47
N SER A 125 -5.94 -10.63 -2.60
CA SER A 125 -5.48 -11.29 -3.83
C SER A 125 -4.17 -10.66 -4.28
N PRO A 126 -3.14 -11.46 -4.61
CA PRO A 126 -1.85 -10.92 -5.04
C PRO A 126 -1.93 -10.29 -6.43
N THR A 127 -0.88 -9.57 -6.81
CA THR A 127 -0.73 -9.03 -8.16
C THR A 127 -0.74 -10.18 -9.17
N ILE A 128 -1.58 -10.08 -10.20
CA ILE A 128 -1.75 -11.14 -11.21
C ILE A 128 -0.43 -11.45 -11.91
N ASN A 129 0.25 -10.43 -12.39
CA ASN A 129 1.54 -10.58 -13.07
C ASN A 129 2.66 -10.04 -12.20
N SER A 130 3.48 -10.95 -11.69
CA SER A 130 4.66 -10.64 -10.88
C SER A 130 5.87 -11.32 -11.49
N LYS A 131 6.80 -10.52 -12.02
CA LYS A 131 8.04 -11.05 -12.62
C LYS A 131 8.84 -11.90 -11.64
N PRO A 132 9.12 -11.46 -10.38
CA PRO A 132 9.88 -12.27 -9.43
C PRO A 132 9.24 -13.61 -9.13
N ARG A 133 7.90 -13.66 -9.00
CA ARG A 133 7.18 -14.93 -8.81
C ARG A 133 7.32 -15.83 -10.02
N ASN A 134 7.15 -15.29 -11.23
CA ASN A 134 7.27 -16.08 -12.46
C ASN A 134 8.69 -16.61 -12.66
N ASP A 135 9.70 -15.81 -12.35
CA ASP A 135 11.13 -16.21 -12.41
C ASP A 135 11.43 -17.32 -11.39
N PHE A 136 10.90 -17.19 -10.16
CA PHE A 136 11.05 -18.21 -9.12
C PHE A 136 10.45 -19.55 -9.52
N PHE A 137 9.23 -19.55 -10.10
CA PHE A 137 8.58 -20.75 -10.60
C PHE A 137 9.04 -21.16 -12.00
N LYS A 138 9.93 -20.38 -12.65
CA LYS A 138 10.41 -20.59 -14.02
C LYS A 138 9.27 -20.73 -15.05
N ARG A 139 8.13 -20.09 -14.78
CA ARG A 139 6.95 -20.06 -15.67
C ARG A 139 6.01 -18.93 -15.25
N ILE A 140 5.16 -18.51 -16.17
CA ILE A 140 4.03 -17.63 -15.83
C ILE A 140 3.02 -18.46 -15.04
N VAL A 141 2.78 -18.04 -13.78
CA VAL A 141 1.78 -18.70 -12.93
C VAL A 141 0.38 -18.23 -13.35
N PRO A 142 -0.48 -19.14 -13.81
CA PRO A 142 -1.80 -18.78 -14.31
C PRO A 142 -2.75 -18.40 -13.16
N LEU A 143 -3.74 -17.57 -13.46
CA LEU A 143 -4.71 -17.06 -12.46
C LEU A 143 -5.47 -18.18 -11.73
N LYS A 144 -5.73 -19.31 -12.41
CA LYS A 144 -6.36 -20.49 -11.82
C LYS A 144 -5.55 -21.15 -10.69
N GLU A 145 -4.22 -20.93 -10.67
CA GLU A 145 -3.33 -21.38 -9.59
C GLU A 145 -3.09 -20.28 -8.56
N ILE A 146 -3.03 -19.01 -9.01
CA ILE A 146 -2.87 -17.87 -8.10
C ILE A 146 -4.05 -17.77 -7.14
N ASN A 147 -5.27 -17.84 -7.67
CA ASN A 147 -6.46 -17.61 -6.87
C ASN A 147 -6.62 -18.58 -5.69
N PRO A 148 -6.47 -19.91 -5.84
CA PRO A 148 -6.62 -20.81 -4.71
C PRO A 148 -5.40 -20.86 -3.78
N HIS A 149 -4.19 -20.58 -4.28
CA HIS A 149 -2.98 -20.94 -3.55
C HIS A 149 -2.14 -19.76 -3.05
N PHE A 150 -2.43 -18.53 -3.47
CA PHE A 150 -1.63 -17.39 -3.09
C PHE A 150 -2.44 -16.34 -2.33
N VAL A 151 -1.79 -15.71 -1.35
CA VAL A 151 -2.27 -14.54 -0.64
C VAL A 151 -1.15 -13.52 -0.51
N MET A 152 -1.49 -12.25 -0.56
CA MET A 152 -0.54 -11.15 -0.39
C MET A 152 -0.87 -10.33 0.86
N GLY A 153 0.16 -10.06 1.67
CA GLY A 153 0.13 -9.06 2.73
C GLY A 153 0.41 -7.68 2.15
N PHE A 154 -0.58 -6.80 2.16
CA PHE A 154 -0.48 -5.44 1.64
C PHE A 154 -0.02 -4.44 2.70
N ASN A 155 -0.62 -4.52 3.88
CA ASN A 155 -0.30 -3.67 5.02
C ASN A 155 0.12 -4.57 6.17
N ILE A 156 1.33 -4.40 6.65
CA ILE A 156 1.85 -5.06 7.85
C ILE A 156 2.43 -3.93 8.69
N VAL A 157 1.60 -3.34 9.54
CA VAL A 157 1.90 -2.05 10.17
C VAL A 157 1.79 -2.17 11.69
N PRO A 158 2.92 -2.14 12.41
CA PRO A 158 2.91 -2.07 13.87
C PRO A 158 2.53 -0.66 14.32
N THR A 159 1.85 -0.55 15.46
CA THR A 159 1.65 0.73 16.13
C THR A 159 2.98 1.27 16.65
N GLN A 160 3.06 2.60 16.83
CA GLN A 160 4.22 3.23 17.45
C GLN A 160 3.80 3.72 18.84
N PRO A 161 4.68 3.62 19.82
CA PRO A 161 6.08 3.22 19.74
C PRO A 161 6.35 1.69 19.87
N PHE A 162 5.34 0.84 19.95
CA PHE A 162 5.50 -0.62 20.05
C PHE A 162 6.39 -1.19 18.95
N GLY A 163 6.13 -0.84 17.70
CA GLY A 163 6.86 -1.35 16.55
C GLY A 163 8.37 -1.10 16.61
N PHE A 164 8.75 0.07 17.11
CA PHE A 164 10.15 0.44 17.24
C PHE A 164 10.85 -0.29 18.40
N ASN A 165 10.22 -0.31 19.58
CA ASN A 165 10.86 -0.83 20.79
C ASN A 165 10.86 -2.36 20.90
N TYR A 166 9.85 -3.03 20.32
CA TYR A 166 9.66 -4.48 20.44
C TYR A 166 9.78 -5.23 19.11
N LEU A 167 10.38 -4.61 18.08
CA LEU A 167 10.49 -5.19 16.74
C LEU A 167 9.12 -5.61 16.15
N GLY A 168 8.08 -4.83 16.46
CA GLY A 168 6.70 -5.17 16.15
C GLY A 168 6.43 -5.42 14.66
N GLY A 169 7.15 -4.77 13.75
CA GLY A 169 7.07 -5.05 12.32
C GLY A 169 7.49 -6.48 11.95
N LYS A 170 8.50 -7.03 12.61
CA LYS A 170 8.93 -8.43 12.42
C LYS A 170 7.92 -9.40 13.02
N LEU A 171 7.42 -9.12 14.22
CA LEU A 171 6.36 -9.89 14.84
C LEU A 171 5.13 -9.99 13.94
N LEU A 172 4.62 -8.85 13.47
CA LEU A 172 3.44 -8.84 12.60
C LEU A 172 3.68 -9.57 11.28
N ALA A 173 4.88 -9.48 10.71
CA ALA A 173 5.23 -10.21 9.48
C ALA A 173 5.25 -11.73 9.70
N LEU A 174 5.73 -12.19 10.84
CA LEU A 174 5.68 -13.61 11.22
C LEU A 174 4.24 -14.08 11.45
N LEU A 175 3.45 -13.32 12.21
CA LEU A 175 2.01 -13.62 12.39
C LEU A 175 1.28 -13.64 11.05
N ALA A 176 1.54 -12.65 10.19
CA ALA A 176 0.93 -12.57 8.85
C ALA A 176 1.28 -13.74 7.93
N SER A 177 2.37 -14.44 8.21
CA SER A 177 2.80 -15.62 7.45
C SER A 177 2.58 -16.93 8.23
N SER A 178 1.74 -16.92 9.25
CA SER A 178 1.45 -18.08 10.11
C SER A 178 0.32 -18.97 9.54
N TYR A 179 0.15 -20.12 10.16
CA TYR A 179 -0.94 -21.05 9.85
C TYR A 179 -2.33 -20.45 10.17
N GLU A 180 -2.39 -19.49 11.08
CA GLU A 180 -3.63 -18.80 11.43
C GLU A 180 -4.22 -18.07 10.22
N LEU A 181 -3.38 -17.37 9.44
CA LEU A 181 -3.83 -16.77 8.17
C LEU A 181 -4.40 -17.81 7.23
N LYS A 182 -3.69 -18.95 7.05
CA LYS A 182 -4.16 -20.01 6.17
C LYS A 182 -5.53 -20.50 6.57
N THR A 183 -5.72 -20.83 7.84
CA THR A 183 -6.98 -21.37 8.37
C THR A 183 -8.14 -20.39 8.15
N GLN A 184 -7.96 -19.14 8.53
CA GLN A 184 -9.01 -18.13 8.42
C GLN A 184 -9.34 -17.79 6.96
N PHE A 185 -8.31 -17.66 6.13
CA PHE A 185 -8.49 -17.27 4.73
C PHE A 185 -9.10 -18.40 3.90
N ASP A 186 -8.65 -19.64 4.12
CA ASP A 186 -9.21 -20.83 3.46
C ASP A 186 -10.67 -21.04 3.85
N HIS A 187 -11.00 -20.88 5.14
CA HIS A 187 -12.38 -20.96 5.60
C HIS A 187 -13.27 -19.87 4.95
N LYS A 188 -12.77 -18.64 4.89
CA LYS A 188 -13.55 -17.50 4.36
C LYS A 188 -13.78 -17.57 2.84
N TYR A 189 -12.78 -18.05 2.08
CA TYR A 189 -12.78 -17.96 0.63
C TYR A 189 -12.79 -19.30 -0.10
N GLY A 190 -12.79 -20.41 0.61
CA GLY A 190 -12.73 -21.75 0.01
C GLY A 190 -11.42 -21.98 -0.74
N THR A 191 -10.32 -21.43 -0.24
CA THR A 191 -8.99 -21.55 -0.85
C THR A 191 -8.21 -22.72 -0.23
N ASP A 192 -7.05 -23.02 -0.77
CA ASP A 192 -6.03 -23.92 -0.22
C ASP A 192 -4.69 -23.19 -0.32
N LEU A 193 -4.50 -22.22 0.58
CA LEU A 193 -3.33 -21.35 0.57
C LEU A 193 -2.05 -22.16 0.78
N LYS A 194 -1.08 -21.94 -0.11
CA LYS A 194 0.26 -22.53 -0.08
C LYS A 194 1.36 -21.47 0.01
N TYR A 195 1.09 -20.28 -0.49
CA TYR A 195 2.08 -19.23 -0.61
C TYR A 195 1.55 -17.92 -0.01
N PHE A 196 2.34 -17.35 0.88
CA PHE A 196 2.20 -15.98 1.33
C PHE A 196 3.27 -15.12 0.66
N GLU A 197 2.90 -13.98 0.11
CA GLU A 197 3.85 -13.02 -0.44
C GLU A 197 3.59 -11.61 0.08
N THR A 198 4.64 -10.82 0.18
CA THR A 198 4.57 -9.40 0.52
C THR A 198 5.69 -8.64 -0.16
N THR A 199 5.57 -7.33 -0.25
CA THR A 199 6.57 -6.46 -0.86
C THR A 199 7.19 -5.53 0.19
N SER A 200 8.47 -5.25 0.04
CA SER A 200 9.17 -4.24 0.84
C SER A 200 9.35 -2.97 0.02
N LEU A 201 8.82 -1.87 0.52
CA LEU A 201 8.89 -0.57 -0.16
C LEU A 201 10.32 0.01 -0.22
N TYR A 202 11.13 -0.27 0.81
CA TYR A 202 12.44 0.37 0.99
C TYR A 202 13.62 -0.50 0.53
N GLY A 203 13.37 -1.59 -0.18
CA GLY A 203 14.39 -2.56 -0.52
C GLY A 203 15.60 -1.97 -1.24
N THR A 204 15.39 -1.24 -2.30
CA THR A 204 16.44 -0.58 -3.08
C THR A 204 17.07 0.61 -2.36
N THR A 205 16.28 1.41 -1.68
CA THR A 205 16.77 2.63 -1.01
C THR A 205 17.72 2.33 0.15
N LYS A 206 17.53 1.21 0.84
CA LYS A 206 18.33 0.76 1.99
C LYS A 206 19.28 -0.40 1.65
N GLY A 207 19.32 -0.83 0.41
CA GLY A 207 20.15 -1.95 -0.06
C GLY A 207 19.69 -3.33 0.43
N MET A 208 18.63 -3.42 1.24
CA MET A 208 18.08 -4.69 1.72
C MET A 208 16.59 -4.58 2.04
N SER A 209 15.87 -5.69 1.89
CA SER A 209 14.46 -5.78 2.25
C SER A 209 14.27 -5.63 3.77
N MET A 210 13.17 -5.01 4.19
CA MET A 210 12.75 -4.98 5.60
C MET A 210 12.62 -6.38 6.21
N TYR A 211 12.43 -7.40 5.39
CA TYR A 211 12.17 -8.78 5.80
C TYR A 211 13.41 -9.69 5.78
N ASP A 212 14.57 -9.19 5.36
CA ASP A 212 15.81 -10.00 5.27
C ASP A 212 16.26 -10.59 6.62
N GLY A 213 15.92 -9.93 7.72
CA GLY A 213 16.17 -10.45 9.07
C GLY A 213 15.20 -11.56 9.51
N LEU A 214 14.24 -11.96 8.67
CA LEU A 214 13.26 -13.01 8.98
C LEU A 214 13.56 -14.35 8.27
N LYS A 215 14.76 -14.53 7.76
CA LYS A 215 15.20 -15.83 7.24
C LYS A 215 15.29 -16.84 8.39
N PRO A 216 14.88 -18.10 8.18
CA PRO A 216 14.42 -18.72 6.93
C PRO A 216 12.91 -18.57 6.66
N PHE A 217 12.15 -17.90 7.53
CA PHE A 217 10.68 -17.82 7.43
C PHE A 217 10.21 -17.06 6.19
N LEU A 218 10.88 -15.97 5.84
CA LEU A 218 10.62 -15.23 4.62
C LEU A 218 11.87 -15.22 3.74
N ARG A 219 11.68 -15.43 2.43
CA ARG A 219 12.75 -15.45 1.44
C ARG A 219 12.56 -14.33 0.42
N HIS A 220 13.59 -13.57 0.16
CA HIS A 220 13.61 -12.66 -0.98
C HIS A 220 13.67 -13.49 -2.28
N ILE A 221 12.69 -13.31 -3.17
CA ILE A 221 12.60 -14.04 -4.44
C ILE A 221 12.89 -13.17 -5.66
N GLY A 222 13.09 -11.88 -5.48
CA GLY A 222 13.48 -10.95 -6.54
C GLY A 222 12.85 -9.58 -6.38
N ASP A 223 13.26 -8.68 -7.27
CA ASP A 223 12.80 -7.30 -7.29
C ASP A 223 11.67 -7.14 -8.30
N THR A 224 10.61 -6.50 -7.88
CA THR A 224 9.59 -6.08 -8.83
C THR A 224 10.17 -4.94 -9.65
N GLN A 225 9.90 -4.95 -10.94
CA GLN A 225 10.21 -3.78 -11.80
C GLN A 225 9.12 -2.69 -11.68
N SER A 226 8.30 -2.79 -10.62
CA SER A 226 7.23 -1.83 -10.36
C SER A 226 7.78 -0.72 -9.50
N ASP A 227 7.67 0.47 -10.00
CA ASP A 227 8.08 1.67 -9.31
C ASP A 227 6.93 2.21 -8.46
N PHE A 228 7.25 2.79 -7.31
CA PHE A 228 6.28 3.53 -6.54
C PHE A 228 6.03 4.87 -7.24
N LEU A 229 4.82 5.06 -7.75
CA LEU A 229 4.42 6.32 -8.36
C LEU A 229 3.65 7.16 -7.34
N PRO A 230 4.21 8.28 -6.85
CA PRO A 230 3.44 9.24 -6.08
C PRO A 230 2.26 9.73 -6.90
N LEU A 231 1.07 9.74 -6.30
CA LEU A 231 -0.12 10.30 -6.93
C LEU A 231 -0.32 11.74 -6.43
N PHE A 232 -0.94 12.59 -7.23
CA PHE A 232 -1.42 13.86 -6.72
C PHE A 232 -2.28 13.66 -5.48
N HIS A 233 -2.16 14.54 -4.50
CA HIS A 233 -3.07 14.55 -3.36
C HIS A 233 -4.52 14.75 -3.83
N ASP A 234 -5.50 14.34 -3.03
CA ASP A 234 -6.89 14.26 -3.50
C ASP A 234 -7.46 15.57 -4.00
N ASP A 235 -7.19 16.69 -3.33
CA ASP A 235 -7.67 18.01 -3.75
C ASP A 235 -6.95 18.49 -5.01
N GLU A 236 -5.63 18.37 -5.06
CA GLU A 236 -4.84 18.73 -6.24
C GLU A 236 -5.18 17.85 -7.44
N PHE A 237 -5.43 16.53 -7.18
CA PHE A 237 -5.90 15.63 -8.23
C PHE A 237 -7.27 16.04 -8.74
N ARG A 238 -8.22 16.37 -7.87
CA ARG A 238 -9.59 16.74 -8.21
C ARG A 238 -9.60 18.02 -9.06
N GLU A 239 -8.91 19.05 -8.60
CA GLU A 239 -8.78 20.33 -9.31
C GLU A 239 -8.17 20.14 -10.71
N PHE A 240 -7.03 19.41 -10.77
CA PHE A 240 -6.35 19.17 -12.03
C PHE A 240 -7.16 18.27 -12.98
N PHE A 241 -7.88 17.29 -12.45
CA PHE A 241 -8.75 16.41 -13.23
C PHE A 241 -9.93 17.18 -13.87
N TRP A 242 -10.58 18.09 -13.12
CA TRP A 242 -11.62 18.95 -13.66
C TRP A 242 -11.08 19.86 -14.77
N TRP A 243 -9.99 20.54 -14.49
CA TRP A 243 -9.31 21.41 -15.47
C TRP A 243 -8.97 20.64 -16.77
N PHE A 244 -8.45 19.42 -16.63
CA PHE A 244 -8.07 18.57 -17.76
C PHE A 244 -9.28 18.11 -18.57
N ASN A 245 -10.35 17.69 -17.90
CA ASN A 245 -11.57 17.22 -18.57
C ASN A 245 -12.26 18.30 -19.40
N GLU A 246 -12.32 19.54 -18.92
CA GLU A 246 -12.87 20.65 -19.70
C GLU A 246 -12.16 20.81 -21.05
N ARG A 247 -10.84 20.66 -21.06
CA ARG A 247 -10.00 20.79 -22.26
C ARG A 247 -9.98 19.52 -23.11
N ASN A 248 -10.35 18.43 -22.52
CA ASN A 248 -10.49 17.12 -23.13
C ASN A 248 -11.93 16.87 -23.64
N ASN A 249 -12.73 17.92 -23.84
CA ASN A 249 -14.14 17.85 -24.29
C ASN A 249 -15.00 16.90 -23.40
N ASN A 250 -14.67 16.75 -22.12
CA ASN A 250 -15.28 15.80 -21.19
C ASN A 250 -15.25 14.33 -21.67
N GLU A 251 -14.34 13.98 -22.56
CA GLU A 251 -14.15 12.60 -22.96
C GLU A 251 -13.63 11.76 -21.78
N ARG A 252 -14.19 10.58 -21.64
CA ARG A 252 -13.80 9.67 -20.56
C ARG A 252 -12.38 9.16 -20.76
N LEU A 253 -11.47 9.49 -19.83
CA LEU A 253 -10.05 9.10 -19.91
C LEU A 253 -9.84 7.59 -19.71
N ILE A 254 -10.69 6.94 -18.92
CA ILE A 254 -10.64 5.49 -18.65
C ILE A 254 -12.06 4.89 -18.61
N SER A 255 -12.19 3.60 -18.90
CA SER A 255 -13.47 2.90 -18.78
C SER A 255 -13.89 2.73 -17.29
N ALA A 256 -15.21 2.64 -17.05
CA ALA A 256 -15.78 2.63 -15.69
C ALA A 256 -15.44 1.38 -14.87
N ASP A 257 -15.15 0.27 -15.55
CA ASP A 257 -14.84 -1.05 -15.00
C ASP A 257 -13.40 -1.18 -14.48
N LYS A 258 -12.54 -0.17 -14.72
CA LYS A 258 -11.14 -0.25 -14.32
C LYS A 258 -10.94 -0.04 -12.82
N SER A 259 -10.10 -0.89 -12.23
CA SER A 259 -9.53 -0.69 -10.89
C SER A 259 -8.43 0.38 -10.90
N SER A 260 -8.06 0.90 -9.70
CA SER A 260 -7.00 1.92 -9.54
C SER A 260 -7.21 3.13 -10.45
N LYS A 261 -8.40 3.68 -10.42
CA LYS A 261 -8.86 4.72 -11.35
C LYS A 261 -7.93 5.93 -11.37
N LYS A 262 -7.54 6.45 -10.20
CA LYS A 262 -6.70 7.64 -10.06
C LYS A 262 -5.36 7.46 -10.77
N LEU A 263 -4.66 6.36 -10.51
CA LEU A 263 -3.38 6.04 -11.16
C LEU A 263 -3.53 5.96 -12.69
N LYS A 264 -4.55 5.27 -13.18
CA LYS A 264 -4.78 5.10 -14.62
C LYS A 264 -5.17 6.40 -15.30
N ILE A 265 -5.96 7.24 -14.63
CA ILE A 265 -6.28 8.59 -15.12
C ILE A 265 -5.00 9.41 -15.21
N MET A 266 -4.18 9.46 -14.16
CA MET A 266 -2.92 10.22 -14.17
C MET A 266 -1.98 9.74 -15.28
N ASN A 267 -1.80 8.43 -15.44
CA ASN A 267 -0.98 7.88 -16.54
C ASN A 267 -1.52 8.27 -17.92
N LYS A 268 -2.84 8.27 -18.09
CA LYS A 268 -3.46 8.69 -19.34
C LYS A 268 -3.26 10.19 -19.60
N MET A 269 -3.41 11.02 -18.55
CA MET A 269 -3.16 12.46 -18.64
C MET A 269 -1.70 12.72 -19.02
N ILE A 270 -0.73 12.08 -18.37
CA ILE A 270 0.71 12.19 -18.71
C ILE A 270 0.96 11.79 -20.16
N SER A 271 0.35 10.71 -20.63
CA SER A 271 0.48 10.29 -22.04
C SER A 271 -0.06 11.34 -23.02
N ILE A 272 -1.20 11.94 -22.70
CA ILE A 272 -1.79 13.01 -23.55
C ILE A 272 -0.88 14.25 -23.52
N ILE A 273 -0.40 14.67 -22.36
CA ILE A 273 0.51 15.81 -22.23
C ILE A 273 1.76 15.60 -23.07
N LYS A 274 2.42 14.44 -22.93
CA LYS A 274 3.63 14.10 -23.69
C LYS A 274 3.40 14.13 -25.21
N ASN A 275 2.26 13.64 -25.65
CA ASN A 275 1.92 13.63 -27.09
C ASN A 275 1.52 15.01 -27.64
N SER A 276 1.22 15.96 -26.77
CA SER A 276 0.81 17.33 -27.12
C SER A 276 1.93 18.36 -27.03
N LEU A 277 3.03 18.03 -26.32
CA LEU A 277 4.18 18.92 -26.15
C LEU A 277 5.09 18.88 -27.37
N GLN A 278 5.42 20.07 -27.90
CA GLN A 278 6.45 20.25 -28.93
C GLN A 278 7.82 20.60 -28.28
N ASP A 279 7.81 21.19 -27.10
CA ASP A 279 8.99 21.52 -26.31
C ASP A 279 9.66 20.26 -25.77
N LYS A 280 10.83 19.92 -26.32
CA LYS A 280 11.62 18.74 -25.94
C LYS A 280 12.14 18.80 -24.52
N ASP A 281 12.50 19.96 -24.03
CA ASP A 281 13.07 20.13 -22.69
C ASP A 281 11.99 19.89 -21.62
N LYS A 282 10.77 20.40 -21.85
CA LYS A 282 9.62 20.12 -21.01
C LYS A 282 9.19 18.64 -21.08
N LEU A 283 9.24 18.05 -22.26
CA LEU A 283 8.95 16.63 -22.44
C LEU A 283 9.93 15.76 -21.65
N GLU A 284 11.22 16.10 -21.67
CA GLU A 284 12.24 15.43 -20.89
C GLU A 284 12.02 15.65 -19.39
N ALA A 285 11.74 16.88 -18.96
CA ALA A 285 11.45 17.21 -17.56
C ALA A 285 10.24 16.44 -17.01
N VAL A 286 9.13 16.36 -17.74
CA VAL A 286 7.95 15.56 -17.36
C VAL A 286 8.30 14.07 -17.30
N SER A 287 9.12 13.58 -18.21
CA SER A 287 9.58 12.20 -18.22
C SER A 287 10.50 11.91 -17.05
N TYR A 288 11.40 12.84 -16.71
CA TYR A 288 12.34 12.72 -15.61
C TYR A 288 11.69 12.82 -14.24
N THR A 289 10.70 13.70 -14.05
CA THR A 289 9.93 13.76 -12.80
C THR A 289 9.15 12.49 -12.57
N HIS A 290 8.61 11.91 -13.62
CA HIS A 290 7.98 10.60 -13.57
C HIS A 290 8.98 9.49 -13.22
N LEU A 291 10.21 9.55 -13.75
CA LEU A 291 11.28 8.57 -13.47
C LEU A 291 11.86 8.70 -12.05
N ARG A 292 12.04 9.91 -11.51
CA ARG A 292 12.53 10.12 -10.12
C ARG A 292 11.55 9.60 -9.07
N ALA A 293 10.27 9.62 -9.34
CA ALA A 293 9.28 8.96 -8.50
C ALA A 293 9.44 7.43 -8.50
N HIS A 294 10.21 6.90 -9.43
CA HIS A 294 10.40 5.48 -9.71
C HIS A 294 11.63 4.84 -9.05
N GLU A 295 12.44 5.55 -8.27
CA GLU A 295 13.70 5.03 -7.72
C GLU A 295 13.56 3.98 -6.60
N THR A 296 12.34 3.54 -6.29
CA THR A 296 12.08 2.50 -5.29
C THR A 296 11.50 1.25 -5.93
N SER A 297 12.35 0.32 -6.36
CA SER A 297 11.88 -1.01 -6.71
C SER A 297 11.37 -1.75 -5.46
N LEU A 298 10.22 -2.38 -5.58
CA LEU A 298 9.62 -3.17 -4.51
C LEU A 298 10.25 -4.57 -4.50
N HIS A 299 10.80 -4.98 -3.37
CA HIS A 299 11.29 -6.35 -3.18
C HIS A 299 10.13 -7.29 -2.87
N LEU A 300 9.94 -8.31 -3.68
CA LEU A 300 8.96 -9.35 -3.41
C LEU A 300 9.57 -10.41 -2.49
N VAL A 301 8.87 -10.69 -1.41
CA VAL A 301 9.24 -11.71 -0.42
C VAL A 301 8.13 -12.73 -0.38
N CYS A 302 8.48 -14.01 -0.42
CA CYS A 302 7.54 -15.12 -0.43
C CYS A 302 7.85 -16.14 0.66
N ARG A 303 6.80 -16.73 1.21
CA ARG A 303 6.86 -17.87 2.12
C ARG A 303 5.93 -18.98 1.64
N LEU A 304 6.40 -20.22 1.76
CA LEU A 304 5.55 -21.40 1.68
C LEU A 304 4.79 -21.56 3.00
N LEU A 305 3.45 -21.63 2.97
CA LEU A 305 2.60 -21.76 4.15
C LEU A 305 2.37 -23.21 4.61
N LEU A 306 3.02 -24.18 3.95
CA LEU A 306 2.78 -25.62 4.11
C LEU A 306 4.02 -26.41 4.55
N GLU A 307 4.86 -25.88 5.39
CA GLU A 307 5.89 -26.71 6.03
C GLU A 307 5.76 -26.66 7.54
#